data_9845d6e973ed3069a37f3a27b5e67edf
#
_entry.id   9845d6e973ed3069a37f3a27b5e67edf
#
_cell.length_a   1.000
_cell.length_b   1.000
_cell.length_c   1.000
_cell.angle_alpha   90.00
_cell.angle_beta   90.00
_cell.angle_gamma   90.00
#
_symmetry.space_group_name_H-M   'P 1'
#
loop_
_entity.id
_entity.type
_entity.pdbx_description
1 polymer ?
#
loop_
_entity_poly.entity_id
_entity_poly.type
_entity_poly.pdbx_seq_one_letter_code
_entity_poly.pdbx_strand_id
1 'polypeptide(L)'
;MNNVHEFRPKKSSIVKYLGFLLSAYLIVGVFLFFSNKLIFDFTLSILYIVGIFVTVSIAYSAITFDKKYGIAGIIAVVIYFTAILISSPIISYKSHRNLIGEVKEVDFTSQIEYIDLKQLPTIDKEVAYKLADKKLGEIPSLGSQVTVGDLALQNVNGELYYVAPLEHSTLFKWFTNREGTPGYIKVSATNESDVKLVTEINGKELKIKYLKSSYLLSDLDRAAYFRDMKAGHTDYTFELDDSGRPYWVISRYDNGVGIVEAKATGVLVIDAQTGESQIYDIENTPEWIDRIQPDRYIKNYVDKWGELVHGRFNFSDKDKLKSTEGMNLIFNRDVCYYYTGVSSVGNDEGLVGFTLTNTRTGETTLYKTSGATETASMKSAEGKVQQFGYKATFPYLINIQNEPTYFTTLKDSNGLVKQYAMVNVKNYNTVGVGDTLQATLNKYLEDLTNTNISLEESSSEEVLDGEVERIGMVVKDGTSIYDIKLKGNDSIFSVSTETSREVALTSVGDKVKVKYIKVGEGRFILTNSFENITIKPIKELDNGEKTIVPVE
;
A
#
# COMPACT_ATOMS: atom_id res chain seq x y z
N MET A 1 30.24 -65.38 -29.67
CA MET A 1 30.75 -64.74 -28.45
C MET A 1 31.10 -63.29 -28.81
N ASN A 2 30.19 -62.37 -28.57
CA ASN A 2 30.40 -60.95 -28.86
C ASN A 2 31.08 -60.32 -27.65
N ASN A 3 32.32 -59.94 -27.80
CA ASN A 3 33.04 -59.08 -26.84
C ASN A 3 32.43 -57.68 -26.86
N VAL A 4 31.55 -57.39 -25.95
CA VAL A 4 31.14 -56.03 -25.62
C VAL A 4 32.34 -55.39 -24.90
N HIS A 5 33.13 -54.61 -25.63
CA HIS A 5 34.13 -53.75 -24.97
C HIS A 5 33.40 -52.70 -24.12
N GLU A 6 33.33 -52.96 -22.81
CA GLU A 6 32.94 -51.94 -21.82
C GLU A 6 33.91 -50.76 -21.96
N PHE A 7 33.44 -49.66 -22.51
CA PHE A 7 34.19 -48.41 -22.62
C PHE A 7 34.28 -47.80 -21.21
N ARG A 8 35.33 -48.15 -20.47
CA ARG A 8 35.64 -47.54 -19.18
C ARG A 8 36.55 -46.35 -19.37
N PRO A 9 36.05 -45.09 -19.20
CA PRO A 9 36.91 -43.93 -19.33
C PRO A 9 38.05 -43.99 -18.32
N LYS A 10 39.27 -43.60 -18.78
CA LYS A 10 40.45 -43.60 -17.90
C LYS A 10 40.22 -42.66 -16.73
N LYS A 11 40.53 -43.11 -15.50
CA LYS A 11 40.36 -42.35 -14.24
C LYS A 11 40.96 -40.93 -14.32
N SER A 12 42.07 -40.76 -15.03
CA SER A 12 42.72 -39.48 -15.26
C SER A 12 41.89 -38.52 -16.14
N SER A 13 41.07 -39.01 -17.07
CA SER A 13 40.19 -38.19 -17.92
C SER A 13 39.02 -37.65 -17.12
N ILE A 14 38.40 -38.46 -16.25
CA ILE A 14 37.30 -38.04 -15.36
C ILE A 14 37.80 -36.94 -14.42
N VAL A 15 38.96 -37.11 -13.78
CA VAL A 15 39.56 -36.11 -12.88
C VAL A 15 39.82 -34.78 -13.61
N LYS A 16 40.30 -34.84 -14.86
CA LYS A 16 40.51 -33.63 -15.68
C LYS A 16 39.20 -32.91 -16.01
N TYR A 17 38.14 -33.65 -16.38
CA TYR A 17 36.83 -33.06 -16.64
C TYR A 17 36.22 -32.43 -15.39
N LEU A 18 36.35 -33.06 -14.22
CA LEU A 18 35.90 -32.49 -12.95
C LEU A 18 36.72 -31.26 -12.56
N GLY A 19 38.03 -31.26 -12.75
CA GLY A 19 38.87 -30.09 -12.55
C GLY A 19 38.46 -28.93 -13.44
N PHE A 20 38.16 -29.20 -14.70
CA PHE A 20 37.67 -28.20 -15.65
C PHE A 20 36.30 -27.63 -15.20
N LEU A 21 35.34 -28.49 -14.84
CA LEU A 21 34.03 -28.07 -14.37
C LEU A 21 34.12 -27.22 -13.09
N LEU A 22 34.93 -27.63 -12.11
CA LEU A 22 35.15 -26.87 -10.88
C LEU A 22 35.82 -25.51 -11.18
N SER A 23 36.77 -25.47 -12.09
CA SER A 23 37.40 -24.22 -12.50
C SER A 23 36.42 -23.29 -13.22
N ALA A 24 35.57 -23.83 -14.10
CA ALA A 24 34.49 -23.06 -14.74
C ALA A 24 33.48 -22.52 -13.72
N TYR A 25 33.08 -23.33 -12.75
CA TYR A 25 32.20 -22.90 -11.64
C TYR A 25 32.85 -21.79 -10.81
N LEU A 26 34.14 -21.91 -10.51
CA LEU A 26 34.87 -20.89 -9.77
C LEU A 26 34.93 -19.56 -10.55
N ILE A 27 35.27 -19.61 -11.86
CA ILE A 27 35.33 -18.43 -12.70
C ILE A 27 33.97 -17.73 -12.79
N VAL A 28 32.90 -18.50 -13.03
CA VAL A 28 31.54 -17.99 -13.08
C VAL A 28 31.13 -17.42 -11.72
N GLY A 29 31.45 -18.12 -10.62
CA GLY A 29 31.18 -17.64 -9.26
C GLY A 29 31.88 -16.32 -8.94
N VAL A 30 33.17 -16.20 -9.31
CA VAL A 30 33.93 -14.95 -9.15
C VAL A 30 33.32 -13.83 -9.98
N PHE A 31 32.95 -14.09 -11.24
CA PHE A 31 32.29 -13.11 -12.10
C PHE A 31 30.94 -12.65 -11.51
N LEU A 32 30.11 -13.60 -11.07
CA LEU A 32 28.82 -13.29 -10.45
C LEU A 32 29.00 -12.52 -9.13
N PHE A 33 30.03 -12.83 -8.36
CA PHE A 33 30.36 -12.10 -7.14
C PHE A 33 30.70 -10.63 -7.45
N PHE A 34 31.58 -10.39 -8.40
CA PHE A 34 31.95 -9.01 -8.77
C PHE A 34 30.82 -8.24 -9.47
N SER A 35 29.88 -8.94 -10.12
CA SER A 35 28.68 -8.33 -10.70
C SER A 35 27.52 -8.16 -9.72
N ASN A 36 27.72 -8.38 -8.43
CA ASN A 36 26.71 -8.33 -7.34
C ASN A 36 25.52 -9.30 -7.52
N LYS A 37 25.70 -10.37 -8.28
CA LYS A 37 24.62 -11.33 -8.54
C LYS A 37 24.78 -12.66 -7.78
N LEU A 38 25.85 -12.84 -7.05
CA LEU A 38 26.05 -14.02 -6.21
C LEU A 38 25.79 -13.66 -4.76
N ILE A 39 24.51 -13.69 -4.38
CA ILE A 39 24.05 -13.61 -3.01
C ILE A 39 23.21 -14.86 -2.77
N PHE A 40 23.56 -15.62 -1.74
CA PHE A 40 22.79 -16.81 -1.38
C PHE A 40 21.59 -16.39 -0.54
N ASP A 41 20.40 -16.46 -1.11
CA ASP A 41 19.18 -16.33 -0.35
C ASP A 41 18.99 -17.57 0.57
N PHE A 42 18.45 -17.36 1.76
CA PHE A 42 18.22 -18.42 2.75
C PHE A 42 17.38 -19.58 2.19
N THR A 43 16.36 -19.29 1.38
CA THR A 43 15.50 -20.31 0.76
C THR A 43 16.17 -21.04 -0.40
N LEU A 44 16.99 -20.36 -1.19
CA LEU A 44 17.73 -20.96 -2.30
C LEU A 44 18.93 -21.77 -1.83
N SER A 45 19.49 -21.48 -0.65
CA SER A 45 20.67 -22.17 -0.11
C SER A 45 20.47 -23.68 0.01
N ILE A 46 19.28 -24.14 0.40
CA ILE A 46 18.96 -25.57 0.53
C ILE A 46 19.05 -26.26 -0.83
N LEU A 47 18.48 -25.67 -1.87
CA LEU A 47 18.53 -26.22 -3.23
C LEU A 47 19.97 -26.30 -3.76
N TYR A 48 20.78 -25.24 -3.53
CA TYR A 48 22.21 -25.24 -3.92
C TYR A 48 23.02 -26.28 -3.16
N ILE A 49 22.83 -26.42 -1.85
CA ILE A 49 23.52 -27.41 -1.04
C ILE A 49 23.19 -28.82 -1.53
N VAL A 50 21.91 -29.12 -1.75
CA VAL A 50 21.47 -30.42 -2.29
C VAL A 50 22.06 -30.65 -3.69
N GLY A 51 22.02 -29.65 -4.56
CA GLY A 51 22.60 -29.70 -5.91
C GLY A 51 24.10 -29.98 -5.90
N ILE A 52 24.86 -29.28 -5.05
CA ILE A 52 26.31 -29.49 -4.87
C ILE A 52 26.56 -30.92 -4.34
N PHE A 53 25.83 -31.34 -3.32
CA PHE A 53 25.99 -32.68 -2.75
C PHE A 53 25.73 -33.78 -3.78
N VAL A 54 24.65 -33.67 -4.57
CA VAL A 54 24.31 -34.60 -5.65
C VAL A 54 25.42 -34.65 -6.70
N THR A 55 25.89 -33.48 -7.14
CA THR A 55 26.95 -33.36 -8.16
C THR A 55 28.24 -34.03 -7.67
N VAL A 56 28.65 -33.73 -6.43
CA VAL A 56 29.85 -34.33 -5.81
C VAL A 56 29.68 -35.85 -5.65
N SER A 57 28.51 -36.31 -5.22
CA SER A 57 28.20 -37.72 -5.04
C SER A 57 28.27 -38.51 -6.36
N ILE A 58 27.68 -37.97 -7.43
CA ILE A 58 27.74 -38.58 -8.78
C ILE A 58 29.19 -38.59 -9.30
N ALA A 59 29.89 -37.49 -9.16
CA ALA A 59 31.28 -37.38 -9.59
C ALA A 59 32.21 -38.37 -8.85
N TYR A 60 32.07 -38.45 -7.53
CA TYR A 60 32.86 -39.36 -6.73
C TYR A 60 32.54 -40.85 -7.05
N SER A 61 31.25 -41.17 -7.26
CA SER A 61 30.84 -42.50 -7.76
C SER A 61 31.48 -42.85 -9.10
N ALA A 62 31.55 -41.90 -10.02
CA ALA A 62 32.20 -42.10 -11.32
C ALA A 62 33.71 -42.30 -11.21
N ILE A 63 34.39 -41.60 -10.29
CA ILE A 63 35.83 -41.71 -10.06
C ILE A 63 36.19 -43.04 -9.39
N THR A 64 35.43 -43.44 -8.38
CA THR A 64 35.74 -44.64 -7.58
C THR A 64 35.15 -45.91 -8.15
N PHE A 65 34.25 -45.79 -9.14
CA PHE A 65 33.42 -46.87 -9.67
C PHE A 65 32.57 -47.59 -8.57
N ASP A 66 32.37 -46.93 -7.41
CA ASP A 66 31.54 -47.45 -6.32
C ASP A 66 30.14 -46.75 -6.38
N LYS A 67 29.13 -47.57 -6.72
CA LYS A 67 27.73 -47.13 -6.86
C LYS A 67 27.13 -46.56 -5.58
N LYS A 68 27.72 -46.87 -4.38
CA LYS A 68 27.22 -46.38 -3.10
C LYS A 68 27.15 -44.87 -3.02
N TYR A 69 28.11 -44.17 -3.61
CA TYR A 69 28.15 -42.71 -3.61
C TYR A 69 27.09 -42.10 -4.54
N GLY A 70 26.82 -42.71 -5.68
CA GLY A 70 25.71 -42.31 -6.56
C GLY A 70 24.35 -42.53 -5.90
N ILE A 71 24.19 -43.63 -5.16
CA ILE A 71 22.98 -43.89 -4.39
C ILE A 71 22.78 -42.83 -3.29
N ALA A 72 23.83 -42.35 -2.63
CA ALA A 72 23.72 -41.27 -1.65
C ALA A 72 23.18 -39.97 -2.28
N GLY A 73 23.59 -39.63 -3.49
CA GLY A 73 23.03 -38.49 -4.24
C GLY A 73 21.54 -38.66 -4.54
N ILE A 74 21.11 -39.87 -4.96
CA ILE A 74 19.70 -40.18 -5.20
C ILE A 74 18.90 -40.07 -3.91
N ILE A 75 19.42 -40.59 -2.80
CA ILE A 75 18.75 -40.48 -1.50
C ILE A 75 18.57 -39.03 -1.08
N ALA A 76 19.56 -38.15 -1.28
CA ALA A 76 19.45 -36.73 -0.98
C ALA A 76 18.34 -36.06 -1.80
N VAL A 77 18.23 -36.39 -3.09
CA VAL A 77 17.12 -35.90 -3.97
C VAL A 77 15.77 -36.35 -3.44
N VAL A 78 15.64 -37.65 -3.08
CA VAL A 78 14.39 -38.21 -2.54
C VAL A 78 14.02 -37.52 -1.23
N ILE A 79 14.97 -37.31 -0.33
CA ILE A 79 14.73 -36.60 0.94
C ILE A 79 14.24 -35.17 0.66
N TYR A 80 14.89 -34.45 -0.26
CA TYR A 80 14.51 -33.08 -0.62
C TYR A 80 13.08 -33.01 -1.17
N PHE A 81 12.74 -33.85 -2.15
CA PHE A 81 11.37 -33.89 -2.70
C PHE A 81 10.33 -34.34 -1.67
N THR A 82 10.69 -35.26 -0.78
CA THR A 82 9.82 -35.67 0.33
C THR A 82 9.57 -34.50 1.29
N ALA A 83 10.61 -33.73 1.61
CA ALA A 83 10.48 -32.54 2.44
C ALA A 83 9.58 -31.47 1.80
N ILE A 84 9.71 -31.23 0.48
CA ILE A 84 8.81 -30.35 -0.26
C ILE A 84 7.36 -30.87 -0.21
N LEU A 85 7.14 -32.16 -0.44
CA LEU A 85 5.81 -32.76 -0.42
C LEU A 85 5.13 -32.63 0.95
N ILE A 86 5.87 -32.95 2.03
CA ILE A 86 5.37 -32.79 3.40
C ILE A 86 5.08 -31.33 3.73
N SER A 87 5.93 -30.40 3.26
CA SER A 87 5.76 -28.96 3.46
C SER A 87 4.66 -28.35 2.56
N SER A 88 4.16 -29.08 1.57
CA SER A 88 3.17 -28.55 0.61
C SER A 88 1.77 -28.39 1.23
N PRO A 89 0.91 -27.53 0.65
CA PRO A 89 -0.49 -27.39 1.07
C PRO A 89 -1.31 -28.70 0.92
N ILE A 90 -0.81 -29.71 0.20
CA ILE A 90 -1.47 -31.02 0.07
C ILE A 90 -1.49 -31.75 1.41
N ILE A 91 -0.38 -31.72 2.14
CA ILE A 91 -0.24 -32.42 3.42
C ILE A 91 -0.43 -31.45 4.59
N SER A 92 0.22 -30.29 4.53
CA SER A 92 0.29 -29.33 5.64
C SER A 92 -0.71 -28.16 5.50
N TYR A 93 -1.90 -28.37 4.92
CA TYR A 93 -2.87 -27.31 4.64
C TYR A 93 -3.25 -26.49 5.87
N LYS A 94 -3.35 -27.12 7.06
CA LYS A 94 -3.67 -26.40 8.30
C LYS A 94 -2.56 -25.42 8.67
N SER A 95 -1.30 -25.79 8.54
CA SER A 95 -0.16 -24.93 8.82
C SER A 95 -0.11 -23.76 7.85
N HIS A 96 -0.39 -24.00 6.56
CA HIS A 96 -0.49 -22.93 5.56
C HIS A 96 -1.63 -21.97 5.85
N ARG A 97 -2.82 -22.51 6.21
CA ARG A 97 -3.98 -21.67 6.56
C ARG A 97 -3.72 -20.80 7.79
N ASN A 98 -2.96 -21.30 8.75
CA ASN A 98 -2.66 -20.62 10.00
C ASN A 98 -1.45 -19.67 9.94
N LEU A 99 -0.83 -19.47 8.78
CA LEU A 99 0.29 -18.52 8.63
C LEU A 99 -0.09 -17.09 9.01
N ILE A 100 -1.32 -16.69 8.67
CA ILE A 100 -1.87 -15.36 8.99
C ILE A 100 -2.19 -15.18 10.50
N GLY A 101 -2.19 -16.28 11.26
CA GLY A 101 -2.64 -16.26 12.66
C GLY A 101 -4.16 -16.33 12.81
N GLU A 102 -4.67 -15.82 13.92
CA GLU A 102 -6.11 -15.69 14.18
C GLU A 102 -6.65 -14.47 13.46
N VAL A 103 -7.62 -14.68 12.56
CA VAL A 103 -8.32 -13.61 11.88
C VAL A 103 -9.56 -13.23 12.70
N LYS A 104 -9.58 -12.01 13.23
CA LYS A 104 -10.74 -11.46 13.93
C LYS A 104 -11.79 -11.08 12.89
N GLU A 105 -13.03 -11.48 13.11
CA GLU A 105 -14.16 -11.12 12.24
C GLU A 105 -15.03 -10.10 12.96
N VAL A 106 -15.24 -8.94 12.33
CA VAL A 106 -16.05 -7.84 12.89
C VAL A 106 -16.91 -7.21 11.80
N ASP A 107 -17.97 -6.53 12.22
CA ASP A 107 -18.76 -5.70 11.32
C ASP A 107 -18.07 -4.35 11.09
N PHE A 108 -18.23 -3.79 9.89
CA PHE A 108 -17.51 -2.57 9.45
C PHE A 108 -17.68 -1.39 10.41
N THR A 109 -18.87 -1.20 10.97
CA THR A 109 -19.27 0.00 11.72
C THR A 109 -18.57 0.20 13.05
N SER A 110 -17.88 -0.82 13.60
CA SER A 110 -17.46 -0.79 15.00
C SER A 110 -16.05 -0.30 15.29
N GLN A 111 -15.16 -0.21 14.31
CA GLN A 111 -13.72 0.02 14.59
C GLN A 111 -12.94 0.87 13.59
N ILE A 112 -13.50 1.23 12.43
CA ILE A 112 -12.77 2.10 11.49
C ILE A 112 -13.12 3.54 11.80
N GLU A 113 -12.16 4.26 12.36
CA GLU A 113 -12.30 5.69 12.63
C GLU A 113 -12.43 6.49 11.32
N TYR A 114 -13.05 7.67 11.43
CA TYR A 114 -13.09 8.62 10.32
C TYR A 114 -11.67 9.04 9.95
N ILE A 115 -11.33 8.96 8.69
CA ILE A 115 -10.04 9.43 8.18
C ILE A 115 -10.15 10.94 7.94
N ASP A 116 -9.20 11.71 8.48
CA ASP A 116 -9.08 13.12 8.15
C ASP A 116 -8.75 13.24 6.64
N LEU A 117 -9.60 13.98 5.92
CA LEU A 117 -9.41 14.20 4.47
C LEU A 117 -8.04 14.82 4.13
N LYS A 118 -7.42 15.52 5.08
CA LYS A 118 -6.08 16.09 4.92
C LYS A 118 -4.97 15.06 4.94
N GLN A 119 -5.25 13.87 5.48
CA GLN A 119 -4.31 12.75 5.54
C GLN A 119 -4.56 11.71 4.41
N LEU A 120 -5.56 11.93 3.55
CA LEU A 120 -5.78 11.06 2.40
C LEU A 120 -4.66 11.27 1.36
N PRO A 121 -3.98 10.19 0.94
CA PRO A 121 -3.01 10.27 -0.14
C PRO A 121 -3.70 10.66 -1.45
N THR A 122 -3.49 11.90 -1.88
CA THR A 122 -3.99 12.41 -3.17
C THR A 122 -2.96 12.24 -4.29
N ILE A 123 -1.73 11.94 -3.90
CA ILE A 123 -0.59 11.69 -4.78
C ILE A 123 -0.24 10.23 -4.66
N ASP A 124 -0.29 9.48 -5.74
CA ASP A 124 0.17 8.10 -5.76
C ASP A 124 1.68 8.00 -6.07
N LYS A 125 2.22 6.79 -5.95
CA LYS A 125 3.65 6.52 -6.15
C LYS A 125 4.15 6.96 -7.53
N GLU A 126 3.33 6.84 -8.59
CA GLU A 126 3.72 7.21 -9.96
C GLU A 126 3.86 8.73 -10.10
N VAL A 127 2.88 9.49 -9.59
CA VAL A 127 2.92 10.95 -9.58
C VAL A 127 4.08 11.44 -8.71
N ALA A 128 4.24 10.86 -7.51
CA ALA A 128 5.35 11.18 -6.62
C ALA A 128 6.72 10.97 -7.29
N TYR A 129 6.87 9.88 -8.08
CA TYR A 129 8.10 9.63 -8.84
C TYR A 129 8.35 10.73 -9.89
N LYS A 130 7.32 11.13 -10.66
CA LYS A 130 7.43 12.21 -11.66
C LYS A 130 7.81 13.54 -11.02
N LEU A 131 7.23 13.85 -9.85
CA LEU A 131 7.56 15.06 -9.09
C LEU A 131 9.01 15.03 -8.56
N ALA A 132 9.45 13.87 -8.05
CA ALA A 132 10.80 13.67 -7.58
C ALA A 132 11.83 13.79 -8.70
N ASP A 133 11.57 13.14 -9.85
CA ASP A 133 12.45 13.19 -11.03
C ASP A 133 12.55 14.61 -11.61
N LYS A 134 11.42 15.33 -11.68
CA LYS A 134 11.40 16.74 -12.05
C LYS A 134 12.27 17.58 -11.12
N LYS A 135 12.12 17.38 -9.80
CA LYS A 135 12.91 18.10 -8.78
C LYS A 135 14.41 17.83 -8.92
N LEU A 136 14.78 16.58 -9.18
CA LEU A 136 16.18 16.21 -9.44
C LEU A 136 16.71 16.86 -10.72
N GLY A 137 15.90 16.96 -11.77
CA GLY A 137 16.24 17.59 -13.05
C GLY A 137 16.50 19.10 -12.96
N GLU A 138 15.97 19.79 -11.93
CA GLU A 138 16.24 21.20 -11.65
C GLU A 138 17.71 21.45 -11.24
N ILE A 139 18.47 20.40 -10.90
CA ILE A 139 19.87 20.49 -10.44
C ILE A 139 20.76 19.71 -11.41
N PRO A 140 21.31 20.37 -12.47
CA PRO A 140 22.06 19.69 -13.54
C PRO A 140 23.27 18.90 -13.06
N SER A 141 23.93 19.33 -11.99
CA SER A 141 25.07 18.63 -11.38
C SER A 141 24.70 17.29 -10.77
N LEU A 142 23.44 17.12 -10.33
CA LEU A 142 22.93 15.87 -9.75
C LEU A 142 22.21 15.00 -10.78
N GLY A 143 21.35 15.56 -11.62
CA GLY A 143 20.55 14.81 -12.58
C GLY A 143 21.36 13.98 -13.59
N SER A 144 22.63 14.34 -13.81
CA SER A 144 23.56 13.54 -14.64
C SER A 144 24.28 12.42 -13.87
N GLN A 145 24.25 12.43 -12.55
CA GLN A 145 25.03 11.54 -11.67
C GLN A 145 24.18 10.47 -11.03
N VAL A 146 22.95 10.84 -10.64
CA VAL A 146 22.05 10.02 -9.84
C VAL A 146 20.67 9.95 -10.46
N THR A 147 19.89 8.97 -10.02
CA THR A 147 18.46 8.79 -10.34
C THR A 147 17.68 8.65 -9.04
N VAL A 148 16.38 8.89 -9.10
CA VAL A 148 15.49 8.64 -7.96
C VAL A 148 15.38 7.12 -7.76
N GLY A 149 15.62 6.67 -6.55
CA GLY A 149 15.44 5.26 -6.15
C GLY A 149 13.98 4.87 -5.97
N ASP A 150 13.76 3.70 -5.40
CA ASP A 150 12.40 3.23 -5.13
C ASP A 150 11.75 4.03 -4.00
N LEU A 151 10.54 4.54 -4.27
CA LEU A 151 9.78 5.35 -3.34
C LEU A 151 9.03 4.47 -2.32
N ALA A 152 9.24 4.74 -1.05
CA ALA A 152 8.48 4.15 0.06
C ALA A 152 7.55 5.18 0.67
N LEU A 153 6.28 4.84 0.85
CA LEU A 153 5.33 5.68 1.59
C LEU A 153 5.56 5.47 3.09
N GLN A 154 5.75 6.54 3.84
CA GLN A 154 6.05 6.53 5.26
C GLN A 154 5.30 7.66 5.98
N ASN A 155 4.92 7.44 7.24
CA ASN A 155 4.50 8.51 8.13
C ASN A 155 5.75 9.13 8.78
N VAL A 156 6.01 10.39 8.49
CA VAL A 156 7.14 11.14 9.07
C VAL A 156 6.59 12.28 9.91
N ASN A 157 6.62 12.14 11.23
CA ASN A 157 6.11 13.13 12.18
C ASN A 157 4.62 13.50 11.95
N GLY A 158 3.77 12.52 11.64
CA GLY A 158 2.33 12.72 11.43
C GLY A 158 1.94 13.15 10.02
N GLU A 159 2.89 13.29 9.10
CA GLU A 159 2.65 13.62 7.69
C GLU A 159 3.10 12.48 6.77
N LEU A 160 2.32 12.22 5.73
CA LEU A 160 2.61 11.15 4.77
C LEU A 160 3.54 11.64 3.66
N TYR A 161 4.68 10.97 3.52
CA TYR A 161 5.67 11.24 2.49
C TYR A 161 6.06 9.97 1.74
N TYR A 162 6.26 10.12 0.44
CA TYR A 162 7.06 9.20 -0.34
C TYR A 162 8.53 9.57 -0.20
N VAL A 163 9.34 8.64 0.27
CA VAL A 163 10.77 8.84 0.50
C VAL A 163 11.58 7.91 -0.39
N ALA A 164 12.63 8.42 -1.03
CA ALA A 164 13.53 7.61 -1.86
C ALA A 164 14.98 8.09 -1.72
N PRO A 165 15.97 7.18 -1.70
CA PRO A 165 17.35 7.55 -1.82
C PRO A 165 17.64 8.05 -3.24
N LEU A 166 18.71 8.81 -3.40
CA LEU A 166 19.33 9.01 -4.70
C LEU A 166 20.22 7.82 -5.02
N GLU A 167 20.00 7.17 -6.15
CA GLU A 167 20.74 6.01 -6.60
C GLU A 167 21.81 6.38 -7.66
N HIS A 168 22.90 5.64 -7.73
CA HIS A 168 23.89 5.83 -8.80
C HIS A 168 23.30 5.45 -10.16
N SER A 169 23.36 6.34 -11.14
CA SER A 169 22.78 6.07 -12.46
C SER A 169 23.53 4.98 -13.25
N THR A 170 24.81 4.75 -12.98
CA THR A 170 25.64 3.72 -13.64
C THR A 170 26.79 3.25 -12.74
N LEU A 171 27.41 2.11 -13.11
CA LEU A 171 28.63 1.60 -12.47
C LEU A 171 29.76 2.65 -12.43
N PHE A 172 29.95 3.42 -13.51
CA PHE A 172 31.00 4.44 -13.56
C PHE A 172 30.72 5.59 -12.57
N LYS A 173 29.45 5.94 -12.38
CA LYS A 173 29.06 6.96 -11.41
C LYS A 173 29.28 6.49 -9.98
N TRP A 174 28.99 5.23 -9.66
CA TRP A 174 29.35 4.63 -8.39
C TRP A 174 30.88 4.63 -8.19
N PHE A 175 31.66 4.27 -9.22
CA PHE A 175 33.11 4.20 -9.11
C PHE A 175 33.74 5.54 -8.79
N THR A 176 33.17 6.64 -9.30
CA THR A 176 33.65 8.01 -9.04
C THR A 176 33.11 8.60 -7.75
N ASN A 177 32.01 8.07 -7.20
CA ASN A 177 31.33 8.55 -5.98
C ASN A 177 31.22 7.45 -4.93
N ARG A 178 32.33 6.80 -4.57
CA ARG A 178 32.34 5.69 -3.60
C ARG A 178 31.96 6.08 -2.17
N GLU A 179 32.03 7.35 -1.85
CA GLU A 179 31.62 7.85 -0.54
C GLU A 179 30.10 7.86 -0.35
N GLY A 180 29.34 7.83 -1.46
CA GLY A 180 27.90 7.77 -1.49
C GLY A 180 27.26 8.89 -2.29
N THR A 181 25.95 8.77 -2.53
CA THR A 181 25.14 9.78 -3.18
C THR A 181 24.75 10.91 -2.21
N PRO A 182 24.43 12.12 -2.70
CA PRO A 182 24.34 13.31 -1.84
C PRO A 182 23.01 13.45 -1.09
N GLY A 183 22.28 12.39 -0.81
CA GLY A 183 21.08 12.46 0.01
C GLY A 183 19.89 11.72 -0.55
N TYR A 184 18.71 12.18 -0.17
CA TYR A 184 17.43 11.57 -0.51
C TYR A 184 16.40 12.62 -0.93
N ILE A 185 15.33 12.16 -1.55
CA ILE A 185 14.20 13.01 -1.91
C ILE A 185 12.95 12.56 -1.14
N LYS A 186 12.15 13.53 -0.70
CA LYS A 186 10.83 13.27 -0.12
C LYS A 186 9.76 14.10 -0.82
N VAL A 187 8.63 13.48 -1.09
CA VAL A 187 7.47 14.05 -1.77
C VAL A 187 6.26 13.85 -0.88
N SER A 188 5.56 14.92 -0.53
CA SER A 188 4.33 14.79 0.25
C SER A 188 3.30 13.95 -0.51
N ALA A 189 2.61 13.04 0.18
CA ALA A 189 1.52 12.25 -0.41
C ALA A 189 0.20 13.04 -0.53
N THR A 190 0.15 14.26 0.02
CA THR A 190 -1.06 15.09 0.08
C THR A 190 -0.90 16.47 -0.56
N ASN A 191 0.33 16.90 -0.90
CA ASN A 191 0.61 18.22 -1.47
C ASN A 191 1.69 18.15 -2.56
N GLU A 192 1.30 18.30 -3.82
CA GLU A 192 2.21 18.26 -4.99
C GLU A 192 3.33 19.31 -4.96
N SER A 193 3.15 20.40 -4.23
CA SER A 193 4.15 21.46 -4.12
C SER A 193 5.22 21.17 -3.07
N ASP A 194 5.01 20.21 -2.18
CA ASP A 194 5.97 19.86 -1.14
C ASP A 194 6.88 18.71 -1.59
N VAL A 195 7.88 19.07 -2.39
CA VAL A 195 8.93 18.17 -2.88
C VAL A 195 10.28 18.69 -2.39
N LYS A 196 10.96 17.91 -1.56
CA LYS A 196 12.22 18.30 -0.91
C LYS A 196 13.36 17.35 -1.26
N LEU A 197 14.43 17.89 -1.80
CA LEU A 197 15.72 17.22 -1.86
C LEU A 197 16.49 17.54 -0.57
N VAL A 198 16.84 16.51 0.20
CA VAL A 198 17.55 16.63 1.48
C VAL A 198 18.98 16.14 1.27
N THR A 199 19.93 17.08 1.35
CA THR A 199 21.37 16.81 1.15
C THR A 199 22.17 16.99 2.42
N GLU A 200 21.55 17.51 3.49
CA GLU A 200 22.17 17.70 4.79
C GLU A 200 21.17 17.51 5.93
N ILE A 201 21.67 17.07 7.08
CA ILE A 201 20.92 16.98 8.34
C ILE A 201 21.77 17.60 9.43
N ASN A 202 21.18 18.53 10.21
CA ASN A 202 21.85 19.24 11.29
C ASN A 202 23.18 19.89 10.86
N GLY A 203 23.23 20.45 9.64
CA GLY A 203 24.41 21.11 9.08
C GLY A 203 25.54 20.15 8.63
N LYS A 204 25.25 18.84 8.55
CA LYS A 204 26.19 17.84 8.03
C LYS A 204 25.69 17.30 6.71
N GLU A 205 26.57 17.25 5.72
CA GLU A 205 26.28 16.65 4.41
C GLU A 205 25.91 15.18 4.55
N LEU A 206 24.90 14.76 3.78
CA LEU A 206 24.52 13.37 3.64
C LEU A 206 25.38 12.69 2.57
N LYS A 207 25.81 11.48 2.86
CA LYS A 207 26.48 10.58 1.92
C LYS A 207 25.84 9.19 2.04
N ILE A 208 24.88 8.91 1.19
CA ILE A 208 24.19 7.61 1.19
C ILE A 208 25.07 6.60 0.45
N LYS A 209 25.72 5.76 1.22
CA LYS A 209 26.74 4.83 0.73
C LYS A 209 26.20 3.45 0.39
N TYR A 210 25.28 2.97 1.23
CA TYR A 210 24.68 1.64 1.07
C TYR A 210 23.42 1.76 0.23
N LEU A 211 23.49 1.31 -1.02
CA LEU A 211 22.43 1.43 -2.02
C LEU A 211 22.30 0.14 -2.84
N LYS A 212 21.14 -0.07 -3.43
CA LYS A 212 20.93 -1.15 -4.40
C LYS A 212 21.76 -0.96 -5.67
N SER A 213 22.08 0.29 -6.03
CA SER A 213 22.95 0.66 -7.16
C SER A 213 24.44 0.67 -6.82
N SER A 214 24.81 0.45 -5.57
CA SER A 214 26.20 0.33 -5.14
C SER A 214 26.78 -1.05 -5.50
N TYR A 215 28.11 -1.19 -5.40
CA TYR A 215 28.80 -2.43 -5.72
C TYR A 215 29.72 -2.86 -4.59
N LEU A 216 30.14 -4.12 -4.64
CA LEU A 216 31.04 -4.77 -3.68
C LEU A 216 30.46 -4.73 -2.26
N LEU A 217 31.22 -4.22 -1.28
CA LEU A 217 30.81 -4.19 0.14
C LEU A 217 29.81 -3.08 0.47
N SER A 218 29.57 -2.15 -0.46
CA SER A 218 28.56 -1.11 -0.33
C SER A 218 27.22 -1.48 -1.00
N ASP A 219 27.19 -2.59 -1.75
CA ASP A 219 25.95 -3.18 -2.25
C ASP A 219 25.05 -3.56 -1.07
N LEU A 220 23.81 -3.09 -1.10
CA LEU A 220 22.88 -3.22 0.01
C LEU A 220 22.51 -4.69 0.33
N ASP A 221 22.22 -5.48 -0.71
CA ASP A 221 21.84 -6.88 -0.53
C ASP A 221 22.98 -7.68 0.08
N ARG A 222 24.19 -7.41 -0.38
CA ARG A 222 25.41 -8.03 0.16
C ARG A 222 25.68 -7.56 1.58
N ALA A 223 25.48 -6.28 1.84
CA ALA A 223 25.62 -5.72 3.18
C ALA A 223 24.64 -6.37 4.15
N ALA A 224 23.37 -6.55 3.76
CA ALA A 224 22.37 -7.24 4.56
C ALA A 224 22.77 -8.70 4.83
N TYR A 225 23.15 -9.42 3.78
CA TYR A 225 23.57 -10.83 3.90
C TYR A 225 24.72 -11.02 4.89
N PHE A 226 25.78 -10.21 4.81
CA PHE A 226 26.93 -10.38 5.71
C PHE A 226 26.66 -9.94 7.16
N ARG A 227 25.63 -9.10 7.37
CA ARG A 227 25.23 -8.68 8.73
C ARG A 227 24.34 -9.69 9.42
N ASP A 228 23.52 -10.41 8.63
CA ASP A 228 22.63 -11.42 9.15
C ASP A 228 22.51 -12.63 8.20
N MET A 229 23.50 -13.50 8.23
CA MET A 229 23.53 -14.72 7.41
C MET A 229 22.56 -15.81 7.89
N LYS A 230 21.86 -15.61 9.02
CA LYS A 230 21.00 -16.63 9.65
C LYS A 230 19.55 -16.54 9.22
N ALA A 231 19.13 -15.42 8.66
CA ALA A 231 17.77 -15.20 8.19
C ALA A 231 17.74 -14.87 6.69
N GLY A 232 16.59 -15.06 6.07
CA GLY A 232 16.31 -14.50 4.75
C GLY A 232 15.97 -13.03 4.86
N HIS A 233 16.22 -12.28 3.78
CA HIS A 233 16.00 -10.85 3.70
C HIS A 233 15.10 -10.53 2.51
N THR A 234 14.13 -9.64 2.74
CA THR A 234 13.18 -9.21 1.70
C THR A 234 12.62 -7.84 2.04
N ASP A 235 11.88 -7.24 1.12
CA ASP A 235 11.16 -5.96 1.31
C ASP A 235 12.07 -4.86 1.88
N TYR A 236 13.03 -4.45 1.06
CA TYR A 236 13.99 -3.41 1.39
C TYR A 236 13.33 -2.04 1.24
N THR A 237 13.04 -1.36 2.33
CA THR A 237 12.45 -0.02 2.34
C THR A 237 13.44 1.01 2.84
N PHE A 238 13.44 2.16 2.17
CA PHE A 238 14.23 3.30 2.59
C PHE A 238 13.36 4.18 3.46
N GLU A 239 13.69 4.30 4.75
CA GLU A 239 12.88 4.98 5.75
C GLU A 239 13.71 6.00 6.53
N LEU A 240 13.03 7.00 7.08
CA LEU A 240 13.62 8.03 7.90
C LEU A 240 13.21 7.81 9.36
N ASP A 241 14.14 8.03 10.29
CA ASP A 241 13.77 8.18 11.69
C ASP A 241 13.16 9.58 11.98
N ASP A 242 12.71 9.81 13.19
CA ASP A 242 12.11 11.08 13.62
C ASP A 242 13.03 12.30 13.47
N SER A 243 14.34 12.08 13.38
CA SER A 243 15.34 13.14 13.12
C SER A 243 15.57 13.40 11.62
N GLY A 244 15.00 12.60 10.75
CA GLY A 244 15.21 12.60 9.31
C GLY A 244 16.45 11.83 8.85
N ARG A 245 17.10 11.06 9.73
CA ARG A 245 18.25 10.23 9.37
C ARG A 245 17.79 9.02 8.56
N PRO A 246 18.46 8.72 7.43
CA PRO A 246 18.02 7.66 6.52
C PRO A 246 18.57 6.29 6.93
N TYR A 247 17.68 5.30 6.86
CA TYR A 247 17.96 3.90 7.12
C TYR A 247 17.37 3.02 6.01
N TRP A 248 17.96 1.85 5.85
CA TRP A 248 17.33 0.74 5.18
C TRP A 248 16.68 -0.16 6.22
N VAL A 249 15.39 -0.33 6.11
CA VAL A 249 14.60 -1.28 6.88
C VAL A 249 14.34 -2.50 6.00
N ILE A 250 14.79 -3.66 6.44
CA ILE A 250 14.82 -4.88 5.65
C ILE A 250 14.07 -5.96 6.43
N SER A 251 12.97 -6.45 5.90
CA SER A 251 12.20 -7.51 6.55
C SER A 251 13.03 -8.79 6.61
N ARG A 252 13.18 -9.33 7.81
CA ARG A 252 13.79 -10.63 8.08
C ARG A 252 12.73 -11.70 8.06
N TYR A 253 13.03 -12.83 7.46
CA TYR A 253 12.12 -13.97 7.47
C TYR A 253 12.85 -15.27 7.76
N ASP A 254 12.08 -16.25 8.25
CA ASP A 254 12.46 -17.63 8.42
C ASP A 254 11.39 -18.54 7.81
N ASN A 255 11.62 -19.84 7.83
CA ASN A 255 10.67 -20.81 7.31
C ASN A 255 9.41 -20.86 8.19
N GLY A 256 8.26 -20.53 7.62
CA GLY A 256 6.97 -20.54 8.28
C GLY A 256 6.28 -21.90 8.22
N VAL A 257 6.35 -22.59 7.07
CA VAL A 257 5.85 -23.96 6.90
C VAL A 257 6.88 -24.79 6.16
N GLY A 258 7.59 -25.65 6.89
CA GLY A 258 8.63 -26.50 6.33
C GLY A 258 9.69 -25.69 5.60
N ILE A 259 9.90 -26.01 4.30
CA ILE A 259 10.90 -25.36 3.46
C ILE A 259 10.29 -24.54 2.32
N VAL A 260 8.95 -24.35 2.30
CA VAL A 260 8.24 -23.75 1.15
C VAL A 260 7.61 -22.40 1.43
N GLU A 261 7.39 -22.06 2.70
CA GLU A 261 6.78 -20.79 3.09
C GLU A 261 7.70 -19.99 3.99
N ALA A 262 7.72 -18.69 3.76
CA ALA A 262 8.44 -17.75 4.60
C ALA A 262 7.50 -17.08 5.61
N LYS A 263 8.02 -16.72 6.78
CA LYS A 263 7.33 -15.93 7.80
C LYS A 263 8.25 -14.84 8.30
N ALA A 264 7.77 -13.58 8.32
CA ALA A 264 8.54 -12.48 8.87
C ALA A 264 8.79 -12.67 10.38
N THR A 265 10.01 -12.39 10.81
CA THR A 265 10.47 -12.55 12.20
C THR A 265 10.96 -11.24 12.82
N GLY A 266 11.05 -10.17 12.04
CA GLY A 266 11.53 -8.86 12.48
C GLY A 266 12.17 -8.10 11.34
N VAL A 267 13.08 -7.20 11.67
CA VAL A 267 13.79 -6.36 10.69
C VAL A 267 15.29 -6.31 10.97
N LEU A 268 16.06 -6.17 9.90
CA LEU A 268 17.44 -5.72 9.91
C LEU A 268 17.43 -4.25 9.50
N VAL A 269 17.88 -3.36 10.38
CA VAL A 269 18.01 -1.93 10.11
C VAL A 269 19.46 -1.62 9.82
N ILE A 270 19.73 -0.97 8.69
CA ILE A 270 21.08 -0.56 8.27
C ILE A 270 21.08 0.95 8.07
N ASP A 271 21.95 1.65 8.80
CA ASP A 271 22.19 3.07 8.54
C ASP A 271 22.74 3.24 7.11
N ALA A 272 22.01 4.02 6.30
CA ALA A 272 22.30 4.14 4.87
C ALA A 272 23.65 4.83 4.58
N GLN A 273 24.20 5.57 5.54
CA GLN A 273 25.49 6.28 5.42
C GLN A 273 26.65 5.44 5.97
N THR A 274 26.54 4.99 7.24
CA THR A 274 27.65 4.35 7.96
C THR A 274 27.70 2.85 7.74
N GLY A 275 26.54 2.24 7.47
CA GLY A 275 26.37 0.79 7.39
C GLY A 275 26.33 0.12 8.76
N GLU A 276 26.29 0.88 9.85
CA GLU A 276 25.96 0.32 11.15
C GLU A 276 24.61 -0.36 11.10
N SER A 277 24.47 -1.49 11.76
CA SER A 277 23.27 -2.29 11.64
C SER A 277 22.78 -2.81 12.98
N GLN A 278 21.47 -2.93 13.09
CA GLN A 278 20.82 -3.51 14.24
C GLN A 278 19.69 -4.44 13.80
N ILE A 279 19.54 -5.55 14.51
CA ILE A 279 18.48 -6.52 14.29
C ILE A 279 17.45 -6.34 15.39
N TYR A 280 16.19 -6.27 14.98
CA TYR A 280 15.05 -6.19 15.87
C TYR A 280 14.09 -7.34 15.58
N ASP A 281 13.52 -7.93 16.60
CA ASP A 281 12.31 -8.74 16.49
C ASP A 281 11.06 -7.83 16.39
N ILE A 282 9.90 -8.43 16.11
CA ILE A 282 8.67 -7.70 15.88
C ILE A 282 8.30 -6.80 17.07
N GLU A 283 8.48 -7.29 18.30
CA GLU A 283 8.05 -6.62 19.53
C GLU A 283 8.93 -5.42 19.90
N ASN A 284 10.24 -5.53 19.59
CA ASN A 284 11.24 -4.52 19.98
C ASN A 284 11.62 -3.56 18.82
N THR A 285 10.91 -3.64 17.68
CA THR A 285 11.15 -2.75 16.54
C THR A 285 10.77 -1.31 16.89
N PRO A 286 11.64 -0.30 16.65
CA PRO A 286 11.37 1.11 16.89
C PRO A 286 10.05 1.60 16.26
N GLU A 287 9.39 2.58 16.90
CA GLU A 287 8.06 3.05 16.48
C GLU A 287 8.07 3.76 15.13
N TRP A 288 9.16 4.44 14.76
CA TRP A 288 9.29 5.12 13.48
C TRP A 288 9.32 4.16 12.25
N ILE A 289 9.46 2.84 12.47
CA ILE A 289 9.39 1.84 11.41
C ILE A 289 7.94 1.44 11.19
N ASP A 290 7.39 1.82 10.04
CA ASP A 290 5.99 1.57 9.71
C ASP A 290 5.71 0.12 9.30
N ARG A 291 6.69 -0.58 8.71
CA ARG A 291 6.48 -1.89 8.07
C ARG A 291 7.52 -2.92 8.48
N ILE A 292 7.05 -4.08 8.92
CA ILE A 292 7.84 -5.27 9.23
C ILE A 292 7.43 -6.43 8.32
N GLN A 293 6.10 -6.57 8.11
CA GLN A 293 5.51 -7.65 7.31
C GLN A 293 5.59 -7.29 5.82
N PRO A 294 6.16 -8.13 4.96
CA PRO A 294 6.09 -7.93 3.51
C PRO A 294 4.66 -8.04 2.97
N ASP A 295 4.25 -7.12 2.10
CA ASP A 295 2.92 -7.10 1.49
C ASP A 295 2.58 -8.42 0.77
N ARG A 296 3.54 -8.95 -0.01
CA ARG A 296 3.39 -10.21 -0.73
C ARG A 296 3.16 -11.42 0.20
N TYR A 297 3.73 -11.37 1.44
CA TYR A 297 3.49 -12.44 2.42
C TYR A 297 2.07 -12.35 2.96
N ILE A 298 1.64 -11.15 3.33
CA ILE A 298 0.29 -10.92 3.85
C ILE A 298 -0.76 -11.31 2.82
N LYS A 299 -0.60 -10.90 1.55
CA LYS A 299 -1.52 -11.30 0.48
C LYS A 299 -1.60 -12.82 0.33
N ASN A 300 -0.45 -13.49 0.30
CA ASN A 300 -0.37 -14.95 0.23
C ASN A 300 -1.02 -15.63 1.46
N TYR A 301 -0.89 -15.04 2.66
CA TYR A 301 -1.50 -15.60 3.87
C TYR A 301 -3.02 -15.43 3.86
N VAL A 302 -3.54 -14.28 3.41
CA VAL A 302 -4.98 -14.05 3.22
C VAL A 302 -5.55 -15.06 2.24
N ASP A 303 -4.89 -15.26 1.09
CA ASP A 303 -5.33 -16.24 0.08
C ASP A 303 -5.35 -17.66 0.65
N LYS A 304 -4.28 -18.09 1.33
CA LYS A 304 -4.23 -19.43 1.94
C LYS A 304 -5.23 -19.62 3.06
N TRP A 305 -5.45 -18.59 3.85
CA TRP A 305 -6.49 -18.63 4.88
C TRP A 305 -7.88 -18.85 4.28
N GLY A 306 -8.20 -18.14 3.20
CA GLY A 306 -9.49 -18.24 2.53
C GLY A 306 -9.64 -19.50 1.68
N GLU A 307 -8.65 -19.84 0.84
CA GLU A 307 -8.73 -20.96 -0.11
C GLU A 307 -8.68 -22.33 0.57
N LEU A 308 -7.97 -22.46 1.70
CA LEU A 308 -7.77 -23.74 2.39
C LEU A 308 -8.80 -24.01 3.51
N VAL A 309 -9.92 -23.30 3.51
CA VAL A 309 -10.93 -23.36 4.58
C VAL A 309 -11.43 -24.78 4.88
N HIS A 310 -11.63 -25.64 3.88
CA HIS A 310 -11.98 -27.06 4.02
C HIS A 310 -10.89 -28.00 3.50
N GLY A 311 -9.62 -27.55 3.53
CA GLY A 311 -8.47 -28.28 3.05
C GLY A 311 -8.25 -28.15 1.55
N ARG A 312 -7.13 -28.74 1.06
CA ARG A 312 -6.71 -28.62 -0.35
C ARG A 312 -7.69 -29.24 -1.35
N PHE A 313 -8.41 -30.29 -0.96
CA PHE A 313 -9.31 -31.06 -1.81
C PHE A 313 -10.77 -30.59 -1.73
N ASN A 314 -11.03 -29.35 -1.33
CA ASN A 314 -12.36 -28.73 -1.41
C ASN A 314 -12.69 -28.37 -2.86
N PHE A 315 -13.07 -29.37 -3.67
CA PHE A 315 -13.41 -29.20 -5.10
C PHE A 315 -14.75 -28.49 -5.33
N SER A 316 -15.56 -28.35 -4.29
CA SER A 316 -16.86 -27.64 -4.38
C SER A 316 -16.72 -26.14 -4.23
N ASP A 317 -15.51 -25.65 -3.94
CA ASP A 317 -15.18 -24.24 -3.61
C ASP A 317 -16.04 -23.64 -2.50
N LYS A 318 -16.71 -24.52 -1.70
CA LYS A 318 -17.58 -24.09 -0.62
C LYS A 318 -16.80 -23.27 0.42
N ASP A 319 -17.33 -22.10 0.75
CA ASP A 319 -16.80 -21.15 1.74
C ASP A 319 -15.38 -20.64 1.42
N LYS A 320 -14.86 -20.89 0.22
CA LYS A 320 -13.57 -20.37 -0.20
C LYS A 320 -13.61 -18.88 -0.44
N LEU A 321 -12.63 -18.20 0.11
CA LEU A 321 -12.39 -16.77 -0.07
C LEU A 321 -11.04 -16.55 -0.74
N LYS A 322 -10.92 -15.42 -1.44
CA LYS A 322 -9.70 -14.99 -2.10
C LYS A 322 -9.57 -13.48 -2.00
N SER A 323 -8.34 -12.98 -1.85
CA SER A 323 -8.09 -11.55 -1.95
C SER A 323 -8.47 -11.01 -3.34
N THR A 324 -8.97 -9.79 -3.38
CA THR A 324 -9.19 -9.06 -4.64
C THR A 324 -7.86 -8.63 -5.26
N GLU A 325 -7.91 -8.05 -6.47
CA GLU A 325 -6.71 -7.52 -7.12
C GLU A 325 -6.23 -6.26 -6.40
N GLY A 326 -4.95 -6.24 -6.05
CA GLY A 326 -4.33 -5.08 -5.40
C GLY A 326 -4.28 -5.15 -3.87
N MET A 327 -3.51 -4.24 -3.33
CA MET A 327 -3.34 -4.01 -1.89
C MET A 327 -2.82 -2.60 -1.71
N ASN A 328 -3.38 -1.86 -0.77
CA ASN A 328 -2.95 -0.51 -0.42
C ASN A 328 -2.50 -0.41 1.05
N LEU A 329 -1.70 0.61 1.33
CA LEU A 329 -1.36 1.01 2.69
C LEU A 329 -2.37 2.04 3.18
N ILE A 330 -2.91 1.81 4.36
CA ILE A 330 -3.78 2.77 5.05
C ILE A 330 -3.11 3.14 6.37
N PHE A 331 -2.96 4.43 6.59
CA PHE A 331 -2.49 4.97 7.86
C PHE A 331 -3.71 5.42 8.68
N ASN A 332 -3.82 4.89 9.88
CA ASN A 332 -4.80 5.33 10.86
C ASN A 332 -4.03 5.81 12.09
N ARG A 333 -3.97 7.12 12.30
CA ARG A 333 -3.06 7.78 13.24
C ARG A 333 -1.61 7.34 12.95
N ASP A 334 -0.94 6.76 13.94
CA ASP A 334 0.46 6.30 13.85
C ASP A 334 0.58 4.82 13.48
N VAL A 335 -0.52 4.15 13.09
CA VAL A 335 -0.51 2.72 12.73
C VAL A 335 -0.76 2.54 11.24
N CYS A 336 0.11 1.77 10.60
CA CYS A 336 0.00 1.41 9.19
C CYS A 336 -0.66 0.04 9.03
N TYR A 337 -1.56 -0.09 8.06
CA TYR A 337 -2.26 -1.33 7.73
C TYR A 337 -2.17 -1.63 6.24
N TYR A 338 -2.04 -2.90 5.91
CA TYR A 338 -2.36 -3.39 4.57
C TYR A 338 -3.87 -3.61 4.46
N TYR A 339 -4.44 -3.02 3.43
CA TYR A 339 -5.84 -3.17 3.05
C TYR A 339 -5.94 -4.01 1.76
N THR A 340 -6.82 -5.01 1.73
CA THR A 340 -7.24 -5.73 0.53
C THR A 340 -8.67 -6.23 0.68
N GLY A 341 -9.46 -6.15 -0.38
CA GLY A 341 -10.78 -6.75 -0.43
C GLY A 341 -10.71 -8.28 -0.45
N VAL A 342 -11.80 -8.91 -0.07
CA VAL A 342 -11.98 -10.37 -0.09
C VAL A 342 -13.27 -10.71 -0.80
N SER A 343 -13.19 -11.60 -1.80
CA SER A 343 -14.32 -12.10 -2.58
C SER A 343 -14.43 -13.63 -2.47
N SER A 344 -15.58 -14.19 -2.84
CA SER A 344 -15.72 -15.64 -2.99
C SER A 344 -14.92 -16.14 -4.20
N VAL A 345 -14.47 -17.39 -4.15
CA VAL A 345 -13.81 -18.03 -5.29
C VAL A 345 -14.89 -18.40 -6.30
N GLY A 346 -15.03 -17.61 -7.35
CA GLY A 346 -16.03 -17.77 -8.40
C GLY A 346 -15.94 -16.64 -9.43
N ASN A 347 -16.95 -16.51 -10.26
CA ASN A 347 -17.03 -15.44 -11.27
C ASN A 347 -17.68 -14.15 -10.74
N ASP A 348 -17.92 -14.06 -9.43
CA ASP A 348 -18.61 -12.93 -8.82
C ASP A 348 -17.65 -11.77 -8.58
N GLU A 349 -17.95 -10.62 -9.15
CA GLU A 349 -17.28 -9.34 -8.83
C GLU A 349 -17.73 -8.78 -7.47
N GLY A 350 -18.37 -9.60 -6.62
CA GLY A 350 -18.93 -9.22 -5.33
C GLY A 350 -17.90 -9.30 -4.21
N LEU A 351 -17.80 -8.23 -3.43
CA LEU A 351 -17.03 -8.17 -2.20
C LEU A 351 -17.78 -8.90 -1.08
N VAL A 352 -17.10 -9.76 -0.33
CA VAL A 352 -17.61 -10.41 0.90
C VAL A 352 -17.17 -9.63 2.15
N GLY A 353 -16.06 -8.94 2.05
CA GLY A 353 -15.46 -8.14 3.09
C GLY A 353 -14.09 -7.64 2.66
N PHE A 354 -13.38 -7.05 3.59
CA PHE A 354 -12.00 -6.67 3.38
C PHE A 354 -11.17 -6.94 4.65
N THR A 355 -9.89 -7.15 4.45
CA THR A 355 -8.95 -7.34 5.56
C THR A 355 -8.13 -6.08 5.79
N LEU A 356 -7.94 -5.74 7.08
CA LEU A 356 -6.89 -4.84 7.54
C LEU A 356 -5.87 -5.67 8.31
N THR A 357 -4.64 -5.66 7.85
CA THR A 357 -3.52 -6.33 8.50
C THR A 357 -2.53 -5.30 8.99
N ASN A 358 -2.27 -5.27 10.29
CA ASN A 358 -1.24 -4.42 10.86
C ASN A 358 0.13 -4.75 10.25
N THR A 359 0.77 -3.77 9.64
CA THR A 359 2.04 -3.95 8.89
C THR A 359 3.21 -4.32 9.79
N ARG A 360 3.12 -4.08 11.09
CA ARG A 360 4.15 -4.43 12.08
C ARG A 360 3.91 -5.81 12.68
N THR A 361 2.73 -6.03 13.27
CA THR A 361 2.44 -7.28 14.03
C THR A 361 1.95 -8.42 13.16
N GLY A 362 1.35 -8.13 12.00
CA GLY A 362 0.69 -9.12 11.15
C GLY A 362 -0.73 -9.50 11.63
N GLU A 363 -1.22 -8.88 12.72
CA GLU A 363 -2.60 -9.11 13.18
C GLU A 363 -3.59 -8.67 12.10
N THR A 364 -4.50 -9.58 11.77
CA THR A 364 -5.45 -9.38 10.67
C THR A 364 -6.88 -9.38 11.19
N THR A 365 -7.64 -8.38 10.76
CA THR A 365 -9.08 -8.27 10.99
C THR A 365 -9.83 -8.32 9.68
N LEU A 366 -10.81 -9.21 9.58
CA LEU A 366 -11.77 -9.26 8.47
C LEU A 366 -13.01 -8.44 8.85
N TYR A 367 -13.26 -7.40 8.08
CA TYR A 367 -14.48 -6.59 8.17
C TYR A 367 -15.51 -7.11 7.16
N LYS A 368 -16.60 -7.68 7.66
CA LYS A 368 -17.66 -8.21 6.80
C LYS A 368 -18.50 -7.07 6.23
N THR A 369 -18.57 -7.00 4.95
CA THR A 369 -19.45 -6.10 4.21
C THR A 369 -19.64 -6.65 2.80
N SER A 370 -20.86 -6.68 2.31
CA SER A 370 -21.13 -7.02 0.91
C SER A 370 -21.15 -5.75 0.07
N GLY A 371 -20.62 -5.83 -1.13
CA GLY A 371 -20.59 -4.68 -2.01
C GLY A 371 -19.77 -4.88 -3.28
N ALA A 372 -19.34 -3.79 -3.86
CA ALA A 372 -18.49 -3.78 -5.04
C ALA A 372 -17.03 -4.02 -4.67
N THR A 373 -16.30 -4.70 -5.54
CA THR A 373 -14.83 -4.78 -5.47
C THR A 373 -14.20 -3.44 -5.83
N GLU A 374 -12.92 -3.29 -5.52
CA GLU A 374 -12.12 -2.12 -5.89
C GLU A 374 -12.18 -1.86 -7.40
N THR A 375 -12.05 -2.91 -8.22
CA THR A 375 -12.12 -2.82 -9.69
C THR A 375 -13.49 -2.36 -10.17
N ALA A 376 -14.58 -2.82 -9.55
CA ALA A 376 -15.93 -2.37 -9.88
C ALA A 376 -16.14 -0.90 -9.50
N SER A 377 -15.62 -0.46 -8.36
CA SER A 377 -15.69 0.93 -7.93
C SER A 377 -14.90 1.87 -8.85
N MET A 378 -13.70 1.44 -9.30
CA MET A 378 -12.91 2.19 -10.27
C MET A 378 -13.69 2.40 -11.58
N LYS A 379 -14.33 1.34 -12.11
CA LYS A 379 -15.20 1.45 -13.30
C LYS A 379 -16.37 2.41 -13.08
N SER A 380 -16.97 2.42 -11.89
CA SER A 380 -18.06 3.35 -11.54
C SER A 380 -17.57 4.81 -11.51
N ALA A 381 -16.42 5.08 -10.91
CA ALA A 381 -15.80 6.40 -10.92
C ALA A 381 -15.46 6.86 -12.35
N GLU A 382 -14.84 5.99 -13.16
CA GLU A 382 -14.52 6.26 -14.57
C GLU A 382 -15.78 6.53 -15.40
N GLY A 383 -16.88 5.82 -15.12
CA GLY A 383 -18.17 6.01 -15.77
C GLY A 383 -18.75 7.41 -15.59
N LYS A 384 -18.57 8.03 -14.41
CA LYS A 384 -19.02 9.41 -14.14
C LYS A 384 -18.26 10.48 -14.94
N VAL A 385 -17.04 10.17 -15.37
CA VAL A 385 -16.14 11.09 -16.11
C VAL A 385 -15.77 10.55 -17.51
N GLN A 386 -16.60 9.70 -18.06
CA GLN A 386 -16.37 9.03 -19.36
C GLN A 386 -16.02 9.99 -20.48
N GLN A 387 -16.61 11.19 -20.49
CA GLN A 387 -16.36 12.25 -21.49
C GLN A 387 -14.92 12.76 -21.48
N PHE A 388 -14.19 12.61 -20.37
CA PHE A 388 -12.81 13.06 -20.24
C PHE A 388 -11.80 11.91 -20.45
N GLY A 389 -12.24 10.66 -20.41
CA GLY A 389 -11.38 9.49 -20.55
C GLY A 389 -10.41 9.28 -19.39
N TYR A 390 -10.71 9.83 -18.22
CA TYR A 390 -9.87 9.68 -17.04
C TYR A 390 -9.88 8.25 -16.51
N LYS A 391 -8.77 7.83 -15.88
CA LYS A 391 -8.58 6.51 -15.28
C LYS A 391 -8.46 6.63 -13.78
N ALA A 392 -9.17 5.76 -13.07
CA ALA A 392 -9.11 5.67 -11.63
C ALA A 392 -7.85 4.93 -11.17
N THR A 393 -7.24 5.40 -10.09
CA THR A 393 -6.19 4.66 -9.38
C THR A 393 -6.80 3.61 -8.46
N PHE A 394 -6.00 2.65 -8.00
CA PHE A 394 -6.47 1.68 -7.01
C PHE A 394 -6.94 2.41 -5.73
N PRO A 395 -8.17 2.18 -5.26
CA PRO A 395 -8.78 3.02 -4.25
C PRO A 395 -8.26 2.76 -2.84
N TYR A 396 -8.41 3.78 -2.00
CA TYR A 396 -8.30 3.66 -0.55
C TYR A 396 -9.69 3.44 0.05
N LEU A 397 -9.79 2.52 1.01
CA LEU A 397 -11.01 2.35 1.78
C LEU A 397 -11.03 3.34 2.94
N ILE A 398 -12.09 4.12 3.02
CA ILE A 398 -12.31 5.12 4.06
C ILE A 398 -13.70 4.94 4.68
N ASN A 399 -13.90 5.51 5.86
CA ASN A 399 -15.19 5.54 6.51
C ASN A 399 -15.80 6.94 6.38
N ILE A 400 -16.93 7.05 5.69
CA ILE A 400 -17.71 8.29 5.59
C ILE A 400 -19.09 8.01 6.17
N GLN A 401 -19.41 8.59 7.32
CA GLN A 401 -20.71 8.43 8.01
C GLN A 401 -21.10 6.95 8.26
N ASN A 402 -20.16 6.15 8.75
CA ASN A 402 -20.31 4.70 8.95
C ASN A 402 -20.54 3.89 7.67
N GLU A 403 -20.41 4.52 6.50
CA GLU A 403 -20.49 3.83 5.22
C GLU A 403 -19.08 3.56 4.68
N PRO A 404 -18.78 2.30 4.33
CA PRO A 404 -17.53 1.97 3.66
C PRO A 404 -17.50 2.65 2.29
N THR A 405 -16.48 3.45 2.07
CA THR A 405 -16.35 4.30 0.89
C THR A 405 -14.99 4.12 0.26
N TYR A 406 -14.93 3.89 -1.03
CA TYR A 406 -13.71 3.91 -1.81
C TYR A 406 -13.38 5.32 -2.23
N PHE A 407 -12.18 5.77 -1.89
CA PHE A 407 -11.60 7.00 -2.40
C PHE A 407 -10.56 6.71 -3.47
N THR A 408 -10.65 7.35 -4.62
CA THR A 408 -9.70 7.20 -5.73
C THR A 408 -9.40 8.53 -6.41
N THR A 409 -8.22 8.63 -6.99
CA THR A 409 -7.85 9.75 -7.86
C THR A 409 -8.12 9.39 -9.32
N LEU A 410 -8.56 10.37 -10.10
CA LEU A 410 -8.85 10.25 -11.52
C LEU A 410 -7.78 10.99 -12.33
N LYS A 411 -7.06 10.23 -13.16
CA LYS A 411 -5.91 10.71 -13.93
C LYS A 411 -6.21 10.80 -15.41
N ASP A 412 -5.61 11.80 -16.06
CA ASP A 412 -5.60 11.90 -17.53
C ASP A 412 -4.61 10.90 -18.16
N SER A 413 -4.56 10.88 -19.50
CA SER A 413 -3.64 10.02 -20.26
C SER A 413 -2.15 10.28 -20.01
N ASN A 414 -1.80 11.43 -19.44
CA ASN A 414 -0.43 11.78 -19.04
C ASN A 414 -0.10 11.34 -17.61
N GLY A 415 -1.10 10.76 -16.91
CA GLY A 415 -0.98 10.32 -15.53
C GLY A 415 -1.02 11.47 -14.51
N LEU A 416 -1.61 12.63 -14.88
CA LEU A 416 -1.82 13.75 -13.97
C LEU A 416 -3.18 13.61 -13.30
N VAL A 417 -3.23 13.82 -11.99
CA VAL A 417 -4.50 13.85 -11.24
C VAL A 417 -5.32 15.06 -11.70
N LYS A 418 -6.57 14.82 -12.08
CA LYS A 418 -7.52 15.83 -12.54
C LYS A 418 -8.71 15.97 -11.62
N GLN A 419 -9.18 14.86 -11.08
CA GLN A 419 -10.34 14.82 -10.20
C GLN A 419 -10.17 13.74 -9.14
N TYR A 420 -11.05 13.78 -8.17
CA TYR A 420 -11.18 12.79 -7.12
C TYR A 420 -12.55 12.13 -7.18
N ALA A 421 -12.66 10.89 -6.76
CA ALA A 421 -13.94 10.20 -6.67
C ALA A 421 -14.09 9.47 -5.33
N MET A 422 -15.31 9.47 -4.80
CA MET A 422 -15.77 8.67 -3.67
C MET A 422 -16.90 7.77 -4.14
N VAL A 423 -16.78 6.47 -3.90
CA VAL A 423 -17.74 5.45 -4.35
C VAL A 423 -18.18 4.64 -3.15
N ASN A 424 -19.48 4.53 -2.91
CA ASN A 424 -19.99 3.70 -1.82
C ASN A 424 -19.76 2.22 -2.11
N VAL A 425 -19.23 1.47 -1.14
CA VAL A 425 -18.91 0.05 -1.31
C VAL A 425 -20.17 -0.79 -1.48
N LYS A 426 -21.21 -0.50 -0.68
CA LYS A 426 -22.48 -1.26 -0.72
C LYS A 426 -23.31 -0.92 -1.95
N ASN A 427 -23.27 0.34 -2.41
CA ASN A 427 -23.97 0.82 -3.59
C ASN A 427 -23.03 1.62 -4.51
N TYR A 428 -22.35 0.93 -5.41
CA TYR A 428 -21.36 1.53 -6.33
C TYR A 428 -21.95 2.51 -7.36
N ASN A 429 -23.28 2.69 -7.41
CA ASN A 429 -23.92 3.75 -8.19
C ASN A 429 -23.88 5.11 -7.48
N THR A 430 -23.73 5.11 -6.14
CA THR A 430 -23.53 6.32 -5.35
C THR A 430 -22.08 6.77 -5.47
N VAL A 431 -21.86 7.79 -6.30
CA VAL A 431 -20.51 8.24 -6.70
C VAL A 431 -20.44 9.76 -6.71
N GLY A 432 -19.67 10.33 -5.80
CA GLY A 432 -19.29 11.75 -5.84
C GLY A 432 -17.98 11.95 -6.61
N VAL A 433 -17.96 12.89 -7.58
CA VAL A 433 -16.74 13.27 -8.32
C VAL A 433 -16.58 14.78 -8.27
N GLY A 434 -15.35 15.24 -8.00
CA GLY A 434 -15.03 16.67 -7.93
C GLY A 434 -13.56 16.96 -8.17
N ASP A 435 -13.27 18.23 -8.48
CA ASP A 435 -11.90 18.72 -8.74
C ASP A 435 -11.12 18.94 -7.42
N THR A 436 -11.81 18.91 -6.29
CA THR A 436 -11.22 19.01 -4.95
C THR A 436 -11.82 17.94 -4.04
N LEU A 437 -11.09 17.55 -3.00
CA LEU A 437 -11.58 16.58 -2.01
C LEU A 437 -12.93 17.02 -1.40
N GLN A 438 -13.06 18.30 -1.10
CA GLN A 438 -14.27 18.84 -0.50
C GLN A 438 -15.47 18.80 -1.47
N ALA A 439 -15.28 19.19 -2.73
CA ALA A 439 -16.33 19.09 -3.75
C ALA A 439 -16.74 17.64 -4.00
N THR A 440 -15.77 16.71 -3.96
CA THR A 440 -16.02 15.27 -4.10
C THR A 440 -16.87 14.75 -2.95
N LEU A 441 -16.49 15.10 -1.70
CA LEU A 441 -17.24 14.71 -0.51
C LEU A 441 -18.68 15.26 -0.54
N ASN A 442 -18.86 16.52 -0.91
CA ASN A 442 -20.20 17.13 -0.96
C ASN A 442 -21.12 16.41 -1.93
N LYS A 443 -20.63 16.15 -3.15
CA LYS A 443 -21.40 15.41 -4.17
C LYS A 443 -21.68 13.98 -3.73
N TYR A 444 -20.72 13.34 -3.06
CA TYR A 444 -20.90 12.00 -2.52
C TYR A 444 -21.98 11.95 -1.43
N LEU A 445 -21.96 12.90 -0.49
CA LEU A 445 -22.98 13.01 0.58
C LEU A 445 -24.37 13.32 0.02
N GLU A 446 -24.45 14.19 -1.00
CA GLU A 446 -25.70 14.47 -1.70
C GLU A 446 -26.26 13.22 -2.37
N ASP A 447 -25.45 12.48 -3.13
CA ASP A 447 -25.86 11.22 -3.76
C ASP A 447 -26.22 10.14 -2.71
N LEU A 448 -25.51 10.08 -1.59
CA LEU A 448 -25.78 9.14 -0.50
C LEU A 448 -27.16 9.40 0.12
N THR A 449 -27.51 10.67 0.35
CA THR A 449 -28.79 11.08 0.90
C THR A 449 -29.95 10.78 -0.07
N ASN A 450 -29.74 11.01 -1.38
CA ASN A 450 -30.74 10.79 -2.42
C ASN A 450 -31.05 9.28 -2.65
N THR A 451 -30.13 8.40 -2.32
CA THR A 451 -30.31 6.94 -2.54
C THR A 451 -31.05 6.22 -1.41
N ASN A 452 -31.65 6.94 -0.44
CA ASN A 452 -32.37 6.36 0.71
C ASN A 452 -31.59 5.24 1.43
N ILE A 453 -30.26 5.31 1.44
CA ILE A 453 -29.46 4.52 2.35
C ILE A 453 -29.84 5.07 3.73
N SER A 454 -30.60 4.29 4.50
CA SER A 454 -30.94 4.64 5.87
C SER A 454 -29.63 4.78 6.63
N LEU A 455 -29.18 6.02 6.80
CA LEU A 455 -28.05 6.35 7.65
C LEU A 455 -28.47 5.88 9.03
N GLU A 456 -27.87 4.81 9.53
CA GLU A 456 -28.09 4.40 10.92
C GLU A 456 -27.80 5.62 11.80
N GLU A 457 -28.71 5.93 12.73
CA GLU A 457 -28.78 7.13 13.58
C GLU A 457 -27.51 7.43 14.42
N SER A 458 -26.37 6.86 14.10
CA SER A 458 -25.14 7.02 14.89
C SER A 458 -24.26 8.23 14.49
N SER A 459 -24.51 8.89 13.36
CA SER A 459 -23.98 10.23 13.10
C SER A 459 -25.13 11.23 13.22
N SER A 460 -25.33 11.77 14.41
CA SER A 460 -26.38 12.77 14.66
C SER A 460 -26.16 13.96 13.73
N GLU A 461 -27.08 14.11 12.78
CA GLU A 461 -27.26 15.38 12.10
C GLU A 461 -27.48 16.42 13.20
N GLU A 462 -26.53 17.30 13.39
CA GLU A 462 -26.66 18.36 14.39
C GLU A 462 -27.48 19.50 13.76
N VAL A 463 -28.44 19.98 14.52
CA VAL A 463 -29.24 21.14 14.17
C VAL A 463 -28.87 22.27 15.11
N LEU A 464 -28.46 23.39 14.54
CA LEU A 464 -28.10 24.57 15.28
C LEU A 464 -28.91 25.78 14.79
N ASP A 465 -29.64 26.38 15.70
CA ASP A 465 -30.29 27.67 15.49
C ASP A 465 -29.37 28.76 16.05
N GLY A 466 -29.13 29.82 15.28
CA GLY A 466 -28.22 30.88 15.71
C GLY A 466 -28.42 32.18 14.97
N GLU A 467 -27.85 33.24 15.52
CA GLU A 467 -27.80 34.58 14.87
C GLU A 467 -26.49 34.72 14.12
N VAL A 468 -26.54 35.19 12.88
CA VAL A 468 -25.35 35.40 12.04
C VAL A 468 -24.48 36.51 12.63
N GLU A 469 -23.25 36.15 13.03
CA GLU A 469 -22.22 37.10 13.51
C GLU A 469 -21.42 37.67 12.34
N ARG A 470 -21.04 36.80 11.39
CA ARG A 470 -20.32 37.15 10.16
C ARG A 470 -20.76 36.29 9.02
N ILE A 471 -20.76 36.86 7.82
CA ILE A 471 -20.99 36.16 6.57
C ILE A 471 -19.97 36.65 5.54
N GLY A 472 -19.34 35.73 4.84
CA GLY A 472 -18.43 35.99 3.74
C GLY A 472 -18.80 35.13 2.55
N MET A 473 -18.46 35.56 1.34
CA MET A 473 -18.72 34.81 0.11
C MET A 473 -17.40 34.52 -0.61
N VAL A 474 -17.25 33.30 -1.07
CA VAL A 474 -16.18 32.86 -1.95
C VAL A 474 -16.81 32.21 -3.18
N VAL A 475 -16.33 32.56 -4.37
CA VAL A 475 -16.73 31.86 -5.60
C VAL A 475 -15.67 30.80 -5.91
N LYS A 476 -16.09 29.54 -5.97
CA LYS A 476 -15.23 28.42 -6.29
C LYS A 476 -15.91 27.59 -7.38
N ASP A 477 -15.20 27.35 -8.47
CA ASP A 477 -15.66 26.54 -9.62
C ASP A 477 -17.05 26.93 -10.17
N GLY A 478 -17.36 28.23 -10.14
CA GLY A 478 -18.62 28.77 -10.62
C GLY A 478 -19.76 28.74 -9.60
N THR A 479 -19.57 28.10 -8.45
CA THR A 479 -20.55 28.04 -7.35
C THR A 479 -20.22 29.07 -6.27
N SER A 480 -21.20 29.82 -5.80
CA SER A 480 -21.04 30.72 -4.67
C SER A 480 -21.20 29.97 -3.37
N ILE A 481 -20.17 30.02 -2.53
CA ILE A 481 -20.15 29.43 -1.19
C ILE A 481 -20.15 30.56 -0.16
N TYR A 482 -21.03 30.50 0.80
CA TYR A 482 -21.13 31.46 1.89
C TYR A 482 -20.63 30.84 3.18
N ASP A 483 -19.60 31.44 3.78
CA ASP A 483 -19.05 31.06 5.07
C ASP A 483 -19.72 31.90 6.16
N ILE A 484 -20.47 31.24 7.03
CA ILE A 484 -21.29 31.85 8.05
C ILE A 484 -20.73 31.51 9.44
N LYS A 485 -20.45 32.52 10.25
CA LYS A 485 -20.16 32.37 11.66
C LYS A 485 -21.38 32.77 12.46
N LEU A 486 -21.81 31.88 13.38
CA LEU A 486 -22.91 32.13 14.30
C LEU A 486 -22.39 32.65 15.64
N LYS A 487 -23.15 33.53 16.28
CA LYS A 487 -22.81 34.09 17.60
C LYS A 487 -22.64 32.97 18.64
N GLY A 488 -21.49 33.00 19.33
CA GLY A 488 -21.19 32.05 20.39
C GLY A 488 -20.78 30.66 19.92
N ASN A 489 -20.56 30.45 18.62
CA ASN A 489 -20.03 29.22 18.07
C ASN A 489 -18.69 29.47 17.36
N ASP A 490 -17.67 28.64 17.62
CA ASP A 490 -16.34 28.81 17.03
C ASP A 490 -16.24 28.22 15.60
N SER A 491 -17.22 27.42 15.20
CA SER A 491 -17.28 26.81 13.87
C SER A 491 -17.76 27.82 12.81
N ILE A 492 -17.32 27.61 11.58
CA ILE A 492 -17.76 28.35 10.41
C ILE A 492 -18.56 27.39 9.53
N PHE A 493 -19.81 27.75 9.24
CA PHE A 493 -20.72 26.94 8.44
C PHE A 493 -20.63 27.37 6.98
N SER A 494 -20.20 26.48 6.10
CA SER A 494 -20.09 26.72 4.67
C SER A 494 -21.36 26.23 3.97
N VAL A 495 -22.07 27.14 3.30
CA VAL A 495 -23.34 26.90 2.61
C VAL A 495 -23.21 27.30 1.15
N SER A 496 -23.50 26.39 0.23
CA SER A 496 -23.54 26.73 -1.19
C SER A 496 -24.92 27.26 -1.60
N THR A 497 -24.99 28.02 -2.70
CA THR A 497 -26.27 28.43 -3.30
C THR A 497 -27.06 27.26 -3.88
N GLU A 498 -26.40 26.10 -4.07
CA GLU A 498 -27.03 24.84 -4.46
C GLU A 498 -27.77 24.21 -3.27
N THR A 499 -27.19 24.32 -2.06
CA THR A 499 -27.81 23.82 -0.81
C THR A 499 -29.02 24.66 -0.42
N SER A 500 -28.90 25.99 -0.46
CA SER A 500 -30.03 26.90 -0.19
C SER A 500 -29.81 28.25 -0.85
N ARG A 501 -30.78 28.71 -1.65
CA ARG A 501 -30.74 30.05 -2.23
C ARG A 501 -30.94 31.16 -1.19
N GLU A 502 -31.52 30.85 -0.04
CA GLU A 502 -31.73 31.80 1.05
C GLU A 502 -30.43 32.34 1.61
N VAL A 503 -29.34 31.58 1.49
CA VAL A 503 -28.01 32.03 1.93
C VAL A 503 -27.54 33.29 1.25
N ALA A 504 -27.89 33.47 -0.05
CA ALA A 504 -27.53 34.66 -0.81
C ALA A 504 -28.28 35.93 -0.37
N LEU A 505 -29.40 35.76 0.36
CA LEU A 505 -30.19 36.84 0.93
C LEU A 505 -29.93 37.06 2.42
N THR A 506 -29.02 36.25 3.02
CA THR A 506 -28.74 36.29 4.44
C THR A 506 -27.80 37.44 4.78
N SER A 507 -28.08 38.10 5.88
CA SER A 507 -27.30 39.23 6.40
C SER A 507 -26.88 39.03 7.84
N VAL A 508 -25.90 39.79 8.31
CA VAL A 508 -25.50 39.81 9.74
C VAL A 508 -26.69 40.21 10.59
N GLY A 509 -26.96 39.48 11.65
CA GLY A 509 -28.11 39.66 12.55
C GLY A 509 -29.31 38.78 12.20
N ASP A 510 -29.33 38.12 11.05
CA ASP A 510 -30.39 37.16 10.73
C ASP A 510 -30.34 35.94 11.63
N LYS A 511 -31.52 35.42 11.97
CA LYS A 511 -31.64 34.11 12.62
C LYS A 511 -31.73 33.04 11.55
N VAL A 512 -30.83 32.08 11.67
CA VAL A 512 -30.73 30.98 10.71
C VAL A 512 -30.75 29.64 11.44
N LYS A 513 -31.21 28.62 10.73
CA LYS A 513 -31.15 27.24 11.14
C LYS A 513 -30.24 26.48 10.19
N VAL A 514 -29.20 25.88 10.74
CA VAL A 514 -28.24 25.08 9.99
C VAL A 514 -28.34 23.63 10.43
N LYS A 515 -28.44 22.72 9.47
CA LYS A 515 -28.28 21.30 9.71
C LYS A 515 -26.94 20.88 9.13
N TYR A 516 -26.13 20.26 9.93
CA TYR A 516 -24.77 19.88 9.55
C TYR A 516 -24.36 18.56 10.15
N ILE A 517 -23.37 17.97 9.54
CA ILE A 517 -22.71 16.77 10.03
C ILE A 517 -21.27 17.15 10.36
N LYS A 518 -20.87 16.94 11.60
CA LYS A 518 -19.51 17.24 12.02
C LYS A 518 -18.59 16.10 11.57
N VAL A 519 -17.74 16.36 10.57
CA VAL A 519 -16.72 15.43 10.11
C VAL A 519 -15.36 15.95 10.59
N GLY A 520 -14.79 15.32 11.61
CA GLY A 520 -13.48 15.71 12.18
C GLY A 520 -13.49 17.02 13.00
N GLU A 521 -12.29 17.46 13.41
CA GLU A 521 -12.09 18.71 14.21
C GLU A 521 -11.92 19.97 13.34
N GLY A 522 -12.39 19.96 12.11
CA GLY A 522 -12.26 21.08 11.19
C GLY A 522 -13.05 22.32 11.66
N ARG A 523 -12.45 23.52 11.50
CA ARG A 523 -13.11 24.81 11.82
C ARG A 523 -14.23 25.15 10.84
N PHE A 524 -14.16 24.66 9.60
CA PHE A 524 -15.16 24.84 8.55
C PHE A 524 -16.04 23.59 8.46
N ILE A 525 -17.34 23.78 8.66
CA ILE A 525 -18.35 22.71 8.66
C ILE A 525 -19.24 22.90 7.46
N LEU A 526 -19.41 21.87 6.66
CA LEU A 526 -20.38 21.86 5.57
C LEU A 526 -21.78 21.70 6.11
N THR A 527 -22.67 22.48 5.55
CA THR A 527 -24.06 22.54 5.93
C THR A 527 -24.89 21.74 4.93
N ASN A 528 -25.64 20.75 5.41
CA ASN A 528 -26.51 19.92 4.57
C ASN A 528 -27.84 20.59 4.26
N SER A 529 -28.32 21.47 5.17
CA SER A 529 -29.53 22.24 4.99
C SER A 529 -29.39 23.58 5.69
N PHE A 530 -29.87 24.62 5.06
CA PHE A 530 -29.82 25.99 5.54
C PHE A 530 -31.19 26.66 5.35
N GLU A 531 -31.71 27.26 6.41
CA GLU A 531 -32.94 28.01 6.42
C GLU A 531 -32.71 29.39 7.07
N ASN A 532 -33.09 30.45 6.44
CA ASN A 532 -33.08 31.79 7.03
C ASN A 532 -34.46 32.08 7.67
N ILE A 533 -34.55 31.89 8.98
CA ILE A 533 -35.79 32.06 9.75
C ILE A 533 -36.28 33.51 9.72
N THR A 534 -35.41 34.50 9.47
CA THR A 534 -35.73 35.90 9.41
C THR A 534 -36.47 36.27 8.11
N ILE A 535 -36.22 35.52 7.02
CA ILE A 535 -36.96 35.68 5.77
C ILE A 535 -38.37 35.11 5.96
N LYS A 536 -39.38 35.95 5.96
CA LYS A 536 -40.78 35.50 6.14
C LYS A 536 -41.12 34.48 5.05
N PRO A 537 -41.60 33.28 5.39
CA PRO A 537 -42.04 32.31 4.42
C PRO A 537 -43.21 32.94 3.61
N ILE A 538 -43.20 32.71 2.29
CA ILE A 538 -44.37 32.98 1.44
C ILE A 538 -45.46 32.08 1.99
N LYS A 539 -46.53 32.65 2.57
CA LYS A 539 -47.71 31.89 2.96
C LYS A 539 -48.15 31.09 1.74
N GLU A 540 -48.22 29.79 1.86
CA GLU A 540 -48.96 28.95 0.92
C GLU A 540 -50.36 29.56 0.82
N LEU A 541 -50.74 29.98 -0.38
CA LEU A 541 -52.11 30.37 -0.68
C LEU A 541 -52.98 29.15 -0.44
N ASP A 542 -53.72 29.20 0.64
CA ASP A 542 -54.72 28.19 1.00
C ASP A 542 -55.68 28.04 -0.18
N ASN A 543 -55.66 26.87 -0.83
CA ASN A 543 -56.52 26.52 -1.96
C ASN A 543 -57.94 26.22 -1.45
N GLY A 544 -58.54 27.20 -0.81
CA GLY A 544 -59.94 27.20 -0.36
C GLY A 544 -60.76 28.30 -1.02
N GLU A 545 -61.69 27.88 -1.87
CA GLU A 545 -62.80 28.63 -2.47
C GLU A 545 -62.56 29.43 -3.76
N LYS A 546 -62.84 28.75 -4.87
CA LYS A 546 -63.28 29.39 -6.12
C LYS A 546 -64.67 30.02 -5.90
N THR A 547 -64.72 31.30 -5.60
CA THR A 547 -65.93 32.09 -5.80
C THR A 547 -65.95 32.57 -7.24
N ILE A 548 -66.83 31.97 -8.05
CA ILE A 548 -67.14 32.43 -9.39
C ILE A 548 -68.02 33.69 -9.21
N VAL A 549 -67.49 34.84 -9.60
CA VAL A 549 -68.29 36.07 -9.76
C VAL A 549 -68.77 36.11 -11.21
N PRO A 550 -70.08 36.21 -11.45
CA PRO A 550 -70.60 36.39 -12.79
C PRO A 550 -70.32 37.80 -13.28
N VAL A 551 -69.86 37.90 -14.53
CA VAL A 551 -69.77 39.19 -15.27
C VAL A 551 -71.14 39.47 -15.85
N GLU A 552 -71.69 40.61 -15.51
CA GLU A 552 -72.67 41.29 -16.32
C GLU A 552 -72.00 42.15 -17.41
#